data_91fe9f22518ceeadd3f1eb5dcf8b849b
#
_entry.id   91fe9f22518ceeadd3f1eb5dcf8b849b
#
_cell.length_a   1.000
_cell.length_b   1.000
_cell.length_c   1.000
_cell.angle_alpha   90.00
_cell.angle_beta   90.00
_cell.angle_gamma   90.00
#
_symmetry.space_group_name_H-M   'P 1'
#
loop_
_entity.id
_entity.type
_entity.pdbx_description
1 polymer ?
#
loop_
_entity_poly.entity_id
_entity_poly.type
_entity_poly.pdbx_seq_one_letter_code
_entity_poly.pdbx_strand_id
1 'polypeptide(L)'
;MNKESSLRACAGSLPDIDRRDNMRKKWISIICAILIMVCTITAPVYAAGIFLPEESNTRQAESTDLIEAPSGILMEAQTGTVVYQKDADTRRSPASITKIMTLILIFDALDKGSLKMDDTVTTSAHAKSMGGSQVFLEEGEIQTVETLIKCIVIASGNDASVAMAEHICGSEQEFVRHMNERAEGLGMKNTHFEDCCGLTESPDHYTTARDIAIMSRELITKYPKILEYSSIWMENITHVTRQGTKEFGLTNTNKLIRSYEGCVGLKTGSTSIAKYCLSAVAKRNDITLIAVVMAAPDYKVRFKDAASMLNYGFSKCSLYIDKKMEALPEIPVRNGKKKTVSLVYEEQFHYLDTTGQNIGNVKRKLRIHREVKAPVKKNTLAGEMIYSVDGKELGRVRILYGENAGKATYPDCLKKVVMRL
;
A
#
# COMPACT_ATOMS: atom_id res chain seq x y z
N MET A 1 30.31 -79.37 15.79
CA MET A 1 29.53 -80.56 15.53
C MET A 1 28.55 -80.26 14.42
N ASN A 2 28.92 -80.60 13.15
CA ASN A 2 28.38 -81.66 12.30
C ASN A 2 26.86 -81.51 12.06
N LYS A 3 26.34 -81.44 10.83
CA LYS A 3 26.55 -82.15 9.55
C LYS A 3 25.81 -81.39 8.46
N GLU A 4 26.35 -81.00 7.36
CA GLU A 4 26.46 -81.73 6.08
C GLU A 4 25.30 -82.63 5.68
N SER A 5 24.90 -82.37 4.47
CA SER A 5 24.53 -83.20 3.32
C SER A 5 23.13 -82.88 2.84
N SER A 6 22.81 -82.86 1.64
CA SER A 6 23.25 -83.20 0.31
C SER A 6 22.05 -83.17 -0.64
N LEU A 7 22.26 -82.75 -1.83
CA LEU A 7 22.11 -83.29 -3.15
C LEU A 7 20.90 -82.98 -4.01
N ARG A 8 21.27 -82.37 -5.15
CA ARG A 8 20.88 -82.66 -6.57
C ARG A 8 19.47 -82.28 -7.07
N ALA A 9 19.51 -81.28 -7.87
CA ALA A 9 19.37 -81.35 -9.33
C ALA A 9 17.93 -81.51 -9.87
N CYS A 10 17.46 -80.48 -10.57
CA CYS A 10 16.79 -80.62 -11.84
C CYS A 10 16.95 -79.32 -12.63
N ALA A 11 17.59 -79.48 -13.82
CA ALA A 11 17.73 -78.46 -14.82
C ALA A 11 16.37 -78.17 -15.47
N GLY A 12 15.94 -76.93 -15.41
CA GLY A 12 14.81 -76.41 -16.16
C GLY A 12 15.22 -75.10 -16.81
N SER A 13 15.23 -75.07 -18.10
CA SER A 13 15.58 -74.02 -19.02
C SER A 13 15.05 -72.62 -18.63
N LEU A 14 15.93 -71.66 -18.52
CA LEU A 14 15.62 -70.23 -18.46
C LEU A 14 15.11 -69.71 -19.80
N PRO A 15 13.92 -69.08 -19.86
CA PRO A 15 13.56 -68.32 -21.05
C PRO A 15 13.90 -66.82 -20.85
N ASP A 16 14.73 -66.36 -21.76
CA ASP A 16 14.71 -65.07 -22.43
C ASP A 16 14.43 -63.82 -21.57
N ILE A 17 15.39 -63.43 -20.73
CA ILE A 17 15.40 -62.15 -19.99
C ILE A 17 15.72 -60.99 -20.94
N ASP A 18 16.37 -61.23 -22.05
CA ASP A 18 16.87 -60.15 -22.96
C ASP A 18 15.78 -59.50 -23.84
N ARG A 19 14.69 -60.17 -24.08
CA ARG A 19 13.55 -59.63 -24.89
C ARG A 19 12.67 -58.69 -24.06
N ARG A 20 12.57 -58.85 -22.77
CA ARG A 20 11.75 -57.98 -21.91
C ARG A 20 12.43 -56.67 -21.59
N ASP A 21 13.74 -56.64 -21.46
CA ASP A 21 14.48 -55.42 -21.21
C ASP A 21 14.56 -54.50 -22.44
N ASN A 22 14.61 -55.07 -23.63
CA ASN A 22 14.61 -54.33 -24.89
C ASN A 22 13.21 -53.69 -25.17
N MET A 23 12.14 -54.37 -24.79
CA MET A 23 10.79 -53.80 -24.88
C MET A 23 10.56 -52.71 -23.85
N ARG A 24 11.00 -52.89 -22.59
CA ARG A 24 10.94 -51.84 -21.58
C ARG A 24 11.71 -50.57 -21.94
N LYS A 25 12.91 -50.71 -22.49
CA LYS A 25 13.71 -49.57 -22.99
C LYS A 25 13.02 -48.85 -24.16
N LYS A 26 12.36 -49.56 -25.08
CA LYS A 26 11.56 -48.97 -26.16
C LYS A 26 10.32 -48.24 -25.63
N TRP A 27 9.61 -48.79 -24.68
CA TRP A 27 8.45 -48.12 -24.05
C TRP A 27 8.84 -46.90 -23.24
N ILE A 28 9.94 -46.93 -22.49
CA ILE A 28 10.48 -45.76 -21.76
C ILE A 28 10.90 -44.66 -22.76
N SER A 29 11.52 -45.01 -23.89
CA SER A 29 11.88 -44.04 -24.92
C SER A 29 10.68 -43.40 -25.62
N ILE A 30 9.60 -44.17 -25.84
CA ILE A 30 8.34 -43.66 -26.42
C ILE A 30 7.61 -42.75 -25.39
N ILE A 31 7.58 -43.12 -24.12
CA ILE A 31 6.97 -42.31 -23.06
C ILE A 31 7.76 -41.00 -22.88
N CYS A 32 9.09 -41.03 -22.90
CA CYS A 32 9.91 -39.80 -22.85
C CYS A 32 9.71 -38.93 -24.10
N ALA A 33 9.56 -39.52 -25.29
CA ALA A 33 9.27 -38.73 -26.50
C ALA A 33 7.88 -38.11 -26.48
N ILE A 34 6.87 -38.79 -25.93
CA ILE A 34 5.52 -38.25 -25.76
C ILE A 34 5.51 -37.15 -24.68
N LEU A 35 6.26 -37.28 -23.56
CA LEU A 35 6.40 -36.23 -22.56
C LEU A 35 7.10 -34.97 -23.09
N ILE A 36 8.08 -35.13 -23.99
CA ILE A 36 8.75 -34.00 -24.62
C ILE A 36 7.84 -33.33 -25.66
N MET A 37 6.98 -34.08 -26.35
CA MET A 37 6.03 -33.53 -27.32
C MET A 37 4.83 -32.83 -26.65
N VAL A 38 4.45 -33.18 -25.43
CA VAL A 38 3.41 -32.50 -24.65
C VAL A 38 3.92 -31.17 -24.06
N CYS A 39 5.24 -30.99 -23.88
CA CYS A 39 5.83 -29.73 -23.42
C CYS A 39 5.97 -28.66 -24.51
N THR A 40 5.64 -28.93 -25.76
CA THR A 40 5.73 -27.96 -26.87
C THR A 40 4.40 -27.44 -27.38
N ILE A 41 3.27 -27.81 -26.72
CA ILE A 41 2.01 -27.11 -26.92
C ILE A 41 2.07 -25.85 -26.04
N THR A 42 2.66 -24.79 -26.60
CA THR A 42 2.55 -23.45 -26.06
C THR A 42 1.08 -23.04 -26.09
N ALA A 43 0.39 -23.29 -25.00
CA ALA A 43 -0.80 -22.50 -24.69
C ALA A 43 -0.35 -21.04 -24.65
N PRO A 44 -1.09 -20.10 -25.28
CA PRO A 44 -0.83 -18.70 -25.00
C PRO A 44 -1.16 -18.50 -23.52
N VAL A 45 -0.13 -18.42 -22.70
CA VAL A 45 -0.23 -17.82 -21.38
C VAL A 45 -0.65 -16.39 -21.66
N TYR A 46 -1.93 -16.10 -21.50
CA TYR A 46 -2.35 -14.74 -21.18
C TYR A 46 -1.65 -14.43 -19.85
N ALA A 47 -0.43 -13.94 -19.96
CA ALA A 47 0.17 -13.20 -18.89
C ALA A 47 -0.80 -12.06 -18.62
N ALA A 48 -1.53 -12.16 -17.53
CA ALA A 48 -2.07 -10.99 -16.86
C ALA A 48 -0.83 -10.12 -16.65
N GLY A 49 -0.64 -9.16 -17.55
CA GLY A 49 0.41 -8.17 -17.41
C GLY A 49 0.13 -7.43 -16.11
N ILE A 50 0.85 -7.79 -15.08
CA ILE A 50 1.15 -6.86 -14.02
C ILE A 50 1.93 -5.78 -14.76
N PHE A 51 1.23 -4.73 -15.17
CA PHE A 51 1.86 -3.48 -15.55
C PHE A 51 2.50 -2.95 -14.29
N LEU A 52 3.76 -3.34 -14.07
CA LEU A 52 4.65 -2.48 -13.34
C LEU A 52 4.61 -1.16 -14.10
N PRO A 53 4.36 -0.03 -13.46
CA PRO A 53 4.50 1.25 -14.15
C PRO A 53 5.89 1.25 -14.76
N GLU A 54 5.93 1.40 -16.07
CA GLU A 54 7.15 1.64 -16.84
C GLU A 54 7.94 2.69 -16.07
N GLU A 55 9.21 2.41 -15.80
CA GLU A 55 10.11 3.34 -15.10
C GLU A 55 9.88 4.72 -15.70
N SER A 56 9.13 5.53 -14.96
CA SER A 56 8.91 6.91 -15.33
C SER A 56 10.30 7.51 -15.42
N ASN A 57 10.68 7.97 -16.61
CA ASN A 57 11.84 8.76 -16.90
C ASN A 57 12.10 9.71 -15.72
N THR A 58 12.88 9.27 -14.76
CA THR A 58 13.46 10.10 -13.72
C THR A 58 14.46 11.00 -14.44
N ARG A 59 13.98 12.08 -15.04
CA ARG A 59 14.85 13.25 -15.24
C ARG A 59 15.39 13.54 -13.86
N GLN A 60 16.67 13.23 -13.66
CA GLN A 60 17.43 13.70 -12.51
C GLN A 60 17.17 15.21 -12.41
N ALA A 61 16.38 15.57 -11.39
CA ALA A 61 16.25 16.97 -11.00
C ALA A 61 17.67 17.44 -10.70
N GLU A 62 18.07 18.55 -11.30
CA GLU A 62 19.31 19.23 -10.98
C GLU A 62 19.46 19.25 -9.47
N SER A 63 20.59 18.76 -8.98
CA SER A 63 20.90 18.64 -7.56
C SER A 63 21.16 20.02 -6.95
N THR A 64 20.12 20.81 -6.81
CA THR A 64 20.13 21.88 -5.80
C THR A 64 19.94 21.16 -4.47
N ASP A 65 20.91 21.30 -3.60
CA ASP A 65 20.92 20.70 -2.27
C ASP A 65 19.85 21.38 -1.41
N LEU A 66 18.56 20.96 -1.61
CA LEU A 66 17.37 21.56 -0.97
C LEU A 66 17.37 21.32 0.53
N ILE A 67 18.10 20.31 1.01
CA ILE A 67 18.08 19.84 2.39
C ILE A 67 19.48 19.58 2.93
N GLU A 68 19.70 19.93 4.19
CA GLU A 68 20.93 19.60 4.94
C GLU A 68 20.93 18.14 5.42
N ALA A 69 19.75 17.57 5.69
CA ALA A 69 19.62 16.19 6.11
C ALA A 69 20.23 15.22 5.09
N PRO A 70 20.83 14.11 5.55
CA PRO A 70 21.48 13.15 4.67
C PRO A 70 20.49 12.33 3.82
N SER A 71 19.20 12.32 4.17
CA SER A 71 18.20 11.58 3.40
C SER A 71 16.85 12.28 3.46
N GLY A 72 16.17 12.36 2.32
CA GLY A 72 14.82 12.92 2.24
C GLY A 72 14.14 12.66 0.91
N ILE A 73 12.81 12.83 0.90
CA ILE A 73 11.97 12.68 -0.29
C ILE A 73 10.77 13.61 -0.20
N LEU A 74 10.36 14.12 -1.36
CA LEU A 74 9.10 14.83 -1.54
C LEU A 74 8.23 14.07 -2.53
N MET A 75 7.02 13.70 -2.11
CA MET A 75 6.07 12.94 -2.91
C MET A 75 4.73 13.67 -2.96
N GLU A 76 4.07 13.66 -4.12
CA GLU A 76 2.68 14.09 -4.23
C GLU A 76 1.75 12.92 -3.89
N ALA A 77 0.76 13.18 -3.02
CA ALA A 77 -0.01 12.11 -2.37
C ALA A 77 -1.00 11.40 -3.32
N GLN A 78 -1.65 12.10 -4.24
CA GLN A 78 -2.68 11.50 -5.11
C GLN A 78 -2.04 10.56 -6.14
N THR A 79 -1.00 11.04 -6.82
CA THR A 79 -0.33 10.31 -7.90
C THR A 79 0.78 9.39 -7.42
N GLY A 80 1.34 9.63 -6.22
CA GLY A 80 2.54 8.97 -5.74
C GLY A 80 3.83 9.43 -6.45
N THR A 81 3.75 10.50 -7.24
CA THR A 81 4.90 11.01 -7.99
C THR A 81 5.96 11.61 -7.05
N VAL A 82 7.19 11.16 -7.22
CA VAL A 82 8.35 11.73 -6.51
C VAL A 82 8.78 13.03 -7.20
N VAL A 83 8.76 14.13 -6.44
CA VAL A 83 9.09 15.48 -6.91
C VAL A 83 10.55 15.83 -6.63
N TYR A 84 11.08 15.36 -5.51
CA TYR A 84 12.48 15.50 -5.09
C TYR A 84 12.91 14.29 -4.27
N GLN A 85 14.18 13.93 -4.35
CA GLN A 85 14.78 12.89 -3.50
C GLN A 85 16.29 13.12 -3.33
N LYS A 86 16.78 12.74 -2.13
CA LYS A 86 18.21 12.69 -1.76
C LYS A 86 18.40 11.44 -0.91
N ASP A 87 19.23 10.51 -1.33
CA ASP A 87 19.51 9.24 -0.64
C ASP A 87 18.25 8.56 -0.04
N ALA A 88 17.15 8.59 -0.82
CA ALA A 88 15.83 8.22 -0.34
C ALA A 88 15.70 6.74 0.00
N ASP A 89 16.59 5.89 -0.51
CA ASP A 89 16.56 4.43 -0.35
C ASP A 89 17.59 3.90 0.67
N THR A 90 18.35 4.81 1.31
CA THR A 90 19.29 4.45 2.37
C THR A 90 18.54 4.03 3.64
N ARG A 91 18.81 2.82 4.14
CA ARG A 91 18.23 2.29 5.40
C ARG A 91 18.70 3.10 6.59
N ARG A 92 17.78 3.52 7.44
CA ARG A 92 18.02 4.30 8.66
C ARG A 92 17.00 3.92 9.72
N SER A 93 17.34 4.13 10.98
CA SER A 93 16.38 4.00 12.09
C SER A 93 15.27 5.05 11.94
N PRO A 94 13.99 4.65 12.00
CA PRO A 94 12.84 5.57 11.89
C PRO A 94 12.52 6.33 13.17
N ALA A 95 12.96 5.84 14.33
CA ALA A 95 12.43 6.29 15.62
C ALA A 95 10.87 6.25 15.59
N SER A 96 10.21 7.19 16.26
CA SER A 96 8.74 7.26 16.33
C SER A 96 8.01 7.50 15.00
N ILE A 97 8.71 7.59 13.86
CA ILE A 97 8.06 7.52 12.53
C ILE A 97 7.42 6.14 12.33
N THR A 98 7.93 5.09 13.00
CA THR A 98 7.33 3.75 13.11
C THR A 98 5.83 3.79 13.39
N LYS A 99 5.37 4.74 14.22
CA LYS A 99 3.96 4.88 14.58
C LYS A 99 3.02 5.21 13.43
N ILE A 100 3.54 5.59 12.26
CA ILE A 100 2.71 5.70 11.05
C ILE A 100 2.19 4.31 10.66
N MET A 101 3.01 3.26 10.73
CA MET A 101 2.55 1.89 10.48
C MET A 101 1.61 1.39 11.58
N THR A 102 1.87 1.73 12.83
CA THR A 102 0.96 1.46 13.95
C THR A 102 -0.43 2.06 13.69
N LEU A 103 -0.48 3.33 13.27
CA LEU A 103 -1.74 4.00 12.91
C LEU A 103 -2.41 3.34 11.69
N ILE A 104 -1.66 2.89 10.68
CA ILE A 104 -2.23 2.15 9.54
C ILE A 104 -2.96 0.90 10.03
N LEU A 105 -2.35 0.10 10.90
CA LEU A 105 -2.99 -1.13 11.40
C LEU A 105 -4.22 -0.83 12.28
N ILE A 106 -4.18 0.24 13.06
CA ILE A 106 -5.36 0.69 13.83
C ILE A 106 -6.50 1.06 12.87
N PHE A 107 -6.21 1.84 11.83
CA PHE A 107 -7.21 2.23 10.84
C PHE A 107 -7.64 1.07 9.93
N ASP A 108 -6.76 0.10 9.64
CA ASP A 108 -7.14 -1.14 8.95
C ASP A 108 -8.14 -1.96 9.79
N ALA A 109 -7.99 -2.00 11.11
CA ALA A 109 -8.93 -2.67 12.03
C ALA A 109 -10.29 -1.93 12.12
N LEU A 110 -10.26 -0.61 12.13
CA LEU A 110 -11.48 0.24 12.07
C LEU A 110 -12.24 0.05 10.76
N ASP A 111 -11.53 0.02 9.63
CA ASP A 111 -12.12 -0.16 8.30
C ASP A 111 -12.75 -1.55 8.11
N LYS A 112 -12.13 -2.58 8.68
CA LYS A 112 -12.68 -3.96 8.74
C LYS A 112 -13.87 -4.10 9.70
N GLY A 113 -14.15 -3.10 10.55
CA GLY A 113 -15.20 -3.15 11.55
C GLY A 113 -14.89 -4.06 12.75
N SER A 114 -13.65 -4.53 12.89
CA SER A 114 -13.18 -5.30 14.06
C SER A 114 -12.81 -4.41 15.25
N LEU A 115 -12.74 -3.10 15.05
CA LEU A 115 -12.46 -2.07 16.03
C LEU A 115 -13.39 -0.88 15.79
N LYS A 116 -13.79 -0.17 16.85
CA LYS A 116 -14.58 1.06 16.79
C LYS A 116 -13.88 2.18 17.54
N MET A 117 -14.19 3.44 17.19
CA MET A 117 -13.58 4.61 17.84
C MET A 117 -13.92 4.74 19.32
N ASP A 118 -15.11 4.26 19.71
CA ASP A 118 -15.64 4.28 21.08
C ASP A 118 -15.34 3.01 21.88
N ASP A 119 -14.69 2.01 21.26
CA ASP A 119 -14.24 0.83 22.00
C ASP A 119 -13.24 1.23 23.08
N THR A 120 -13.28 0.52 24.20
CA THR A 120 -12.43 0.77 25.36
C THR A 120 -11.21 -0.13 25.35
N VAL A 121 -10.05 0.44 25.59
CA VAL A 121 -8.75 -0.22 25.68
C VAL A 121 -8.22 -0.11 27.10
N THR A 122 -7.88 -1.24 27.69
CA THR A 122 -7.28 -1.30 29.03
C THR A 122 -5.77 -1.31 28.91
N THR A 123 -5.10 -0.40 29.62
CA THR A 123 -3.63 -0.31 29.64
C THR A 123 -3.04 -1.47 30.43
N SER A 124 -2.15 -2.25 29.82
CA SER A 124 -1.42 -3.32 30.48
C SER A 124 -0.23 -2.80 31.32
N ALA A 125 0.33 -3.67 32.15
CA ALA A 125 1.58 -3.41 32.86
C ALA A 125 2.74 -3.14 31.88
N HIS A 126 2.78 -3.83 30.73
CA HIS A 126 3.79 -3.63 29.69
C HIS A 126 3.62 -2.24 29.03
N ALA A 127 2.43 -1.89 28.57
CA ALA A 127 2.16 -0.58 27.98
C ALA A 127 2.54 0.57 28.95
N LYS A 128 2.17 0.46 30.24
CA LYS A 128 2.57 1.41 31.29
C LYS A 128 4.10 1.51 31.46
N SER A 129 4.83 0.42 31.29
CA SER A 129 6.28 0.38 31.53
C SER A 129 7.11 1.04 30.42
N MET A 130 6.46 1.45 29.31
CA MET A 130 7.15 2.02 28.16
C MET A 130 7.89 3.31 28.53
N GLY A 131 9.14 3.40 28.02
CA GLY A 131 9.96 4.60 28.14
C GLY A 131 9.77 5.60 27.00
N GLY A 132 10.57 6.65 26.98
CA GLY A 132 10.59 7.65 25.92
C GLY A 132 9.39 8.61 25.96
N SER A 133 8.77 8.88 24.82
CA SER A 133 7.56 9.74 24.76
C SER A 133 6.35 8.99 25.31
N GLN A 134 5.71 9.53 26.31
CA GLN A 134 4.57 8.93 27.03
C GLN A 134 3.46 9.93 27.23
N VAL A 135 2.25 9.43 27.38
CA VAL A 135 1.11 10.19 27.94
C VAL A 135 0.78 9.75 29.36
N PHE A 136 1.63 8.89 29.93
CA PHE A 136 1.59 8.42 31.31
C PHE A 136 0.33 7.66 31.70
N LEU A 137 -0.07 6.71 30.81
CA LEU A 137 -1.16 5.79 31.11
C LEU A 137 -0.82 4.91 32.32
N GLU A 138 -1.78 4.71 33.23
CA GLU A 138 -1.63 3.84 34.38
C GLU A 138 -2.12 2.40 34.08
N GLU A 139 -1.52 1.41 34.74
CA GLU A 139 -1.97 0.03 34.61
C GLU A 139 -3.45 -0.12 35.04
N GLY A 140 -4.25 -0.75 34.17
CA GLY A 140 -5.68 -0.89 34.35
C GLY A 140 -6.49 0.37 34.01
N GLU A 141 -5.84 1.46 33.60
CA GLU A 141 -6.53 2.63 33.08
C GLU A 141 -7.22 2.28 31.75
N ILE A 142 -8.43 2.82 31.58
CA ILE A 142 -9.25 2.60 30.40
C ILE A 142 -9.37 3.89 29.62
N GLN A 143 -9.02 3.83 28.33
CA GLN A 143 -9.17 4.93 27.38
C GLN A 143 -9.93 4.46 26.13
N THR A 144 -10.53 5.37 25.37
CA THR A 144 -11.14 5.03 24.08
C THR A 144 -10.08 4.92 22.99
N VAL A 145 -10.38 4.13 21.96
CA VAL A 145 -9.54 4.03 20.75
C VAL A 145 -9.24 5.41 20.18
N GLU A 146 -10.25 6.30 20.08
CA GLU A 146 -10.07 7.66 19.58
C GLU A 146 -9.08 8.46 20.43
N THR A 147 -9.17 8.39 21.75
CA THR A 147 -8.23 9.04 22.67
C THR A 147 -6.81 8.52 22.45
N LEU A 148 -6.64 7.20 22.33
CA LEU A 148 -5.31 6.62 22.11
C LEU A 148 -4.73 6.99 20.73
N ILE A 149 -5.55 7.08 19.68
CA ILE A 149 -5.09 7.61 18.37
C ILE A 149 -4.55 9.04 18.54
N LYS A 150 -5.25 9.90 19.28
CA LYS A 150 -4.77 11.27 19.57
C LYS A 150 -3.46 11.25 20.36
N CYS A 151 -3.35 10.40 21.38
CA CYS A 151 -2.11 10.23 22.15
C CYS A 151 -0.93 9.82 21.28
N ILE A 152 -1.15 8.92 20.32
CA ILE A 152 -0.12 8.41 19.39
C ILE A 152 0.31 9.49 18.40
N VAL A 153 -0.64 10.17 17.75
CA VAL A 153 -0.32 11.09 16.66
C VAL A 153 0.15 12.45 17.14
N ILE A 154 -0.46 12.99 18.21
CA ILE A 154 -0.15 14.32 18.74
C ILE A 154 1.11 14.29 19.62
N ALA A 155 1.07 13.51 20.71
CA ALA A 155 2.12 13.45 21.72
C ALA A 155 3.15 12.35 21.49
N SER A 156 2.94 11.48 20.49
CA SER A 156 3.84 10.36 20.20
C SER A 156 3.91 9.32 21.32
N GLY A 157 2.83 9.08 22.08
CA GLY A 157 2.77 8.15 23.22
C GLY A 157 3.20 6.73 22.85
N ASN A 158 4.27 6.23 23.48
CA ASN A 158 4.73 4.85 23.33
C ASN A 158 3.78 3.90 24.07
N ASP A 159 3.39 4.27 25.28
CA ASP A 159 2.40 3.61 26.12
C ASP A 159 1.06 3.42 25.38
N ALA A 160 0.54 4.46 24.74
CA ALA A 160 -0.66 4.40 23.92
C ALA A 160 -0.49 3.49 22.70
N SER A 161 0.70 3.47 22.07
CA SER A 161 1.00 2.60 20.91
C SER A 161 0.98 1.14 21.29
N VAL A 162 1.62 0.77 22.40
CA VAL A 162 1.67 -0.61 22.91
C VAL A 162 0.29 -1.05 23.39
N ALA A 163 -0.46 -0.19 24.11
CA ALA A 163 -1.82 -0.51 24.54
C ALA A 163 -2.73 -0.84 23.34
N MET A 164 -2.64 -0.07 22.24
CA MET A 164 -3.39 -0.35 21.02
C MET A 164 -2.91 -1.63 20.32
N ALA A 165 -1.60 -1.88 20.27
CA ALA A 165 -1.04 -3.08 19.66
C ALA A 165 -1.53 -4.35 20.37
N GLU A 166 -1.46 -4.36 21.69
CA GLU A 166 -1.93 -5.48 22.51
C GLU A 166 -3.46 -5.67 22.41
N HIS A 167 -4.23 -4.58 22.38
CA HIS A 167 -5.68 -4.65 22.23
C HIS A 167 -6.11 -5.28 20.90
N ILE A 168 -5.42 -4.94 19.79
CA ILE A 168 -5.77 -5.41 18.44
C ILE A 168 -5.30 -6.84 18.19
N CYS A 169 -4.09 -7.19 18.63
CA CYS A 169 -3.43 -8.45 18.30
C CYS A 169 -3.16 -9.37 19.49
N GLY A 170 -3.51 -8.97 20.72
CA GLY A 170 -3.25 -9.72 21.95
C GLY A 170 -1.81 -9.59 22.48
N SER A 171 -0.85 -9.15 21.65
CA SER A 171 0.53 -8.85 22.05
C SER A 171 1.20 -7.88 21.09
N GLU A 172 2.22 -7.15 21.56
CA GLU A 172 3.04 -6.30 20.71
C GLU A 172 3.78 -7.11 19.64
N GLN A 173 4.31 -8.30 19.98
CA GLN A 173 5.02 -9.14 19.02
C GLN A 173 4.15 -9.55 17.84
N GLU A 174 2.92 -9.94 18.09
CA GLU A 174 1.99 -10.30 17.00
C GLU A 174 1.60 -9.09 16.18
N PHE A 175 1.44 -7.93 16.80
CA PHE A 175 1.20 -6.67 16.11
C PHE A 175 2.38 -6.29 15.20
N VAL A 176 3.62 -6.43 15.67
CA VAL A 176 4.84 -6.18 14.89
C VAL A 176 4.95 -7.15 13.70
N ARG A 177 4.56 -8.41 13.86
CA ARG A 177 4.47 -9.34 12.74
C ARG A 177 3.52 -8.79 11.64
N HIS A 178 2.35 -8.32 12.04
CA HIS A 178 1.40 -7.68 11.11
C HIS A 178 1.93 -6.38 10.50
N MET A 179 2.72 -5.58 11.25
CA MET A 179 3.37 -4.38 10.69
C MET A 179 4.31 -4.75 9.54
N ASN A 180 5.11 -5.82 9.70
CA ASN A 180 6.03 -6.28 8.66
C ASN A 180 5.28 -6.87 7.45
N GLU A 181 4.23 -7.65 7.65
CA GLU A 181 3.36 -8.13 6.56
C GLU A 181 2.70 -6.96 5.80
N ARG A 182 2.27 -5.94 6.54
CA ARG A 182 1.66 -4.75 5.91
C ARG A 182 2.67 -3.94 5.12
N ALA A 183 3.91 -3.82 5.64
CA ALA A 183 5.02 -3.17 4.92
C ALA A 183 5.35 -3.92 3.61
N GLU A 184 5.42 -5.24 3.65
CA GLU A 184 5.61 -6.07 2.45
C GLU A 184 4.47 -5.85 1.44
N GLY A 185 3.22 -5.88 1.92
CA GLY A 185 2.03 -5.64 1.10
C GLY A 185 1.98 -4.24 0.45
N LEU A 186 2.63 -3.25 1.05
CA LEU A 186 2.80 -1.91 0.49
C LEU A 186 4.02 -1.79 -0.45
N GLY A 187 4.82 -2.83 -0.59
CA GLY A 187 6.05 -2.81 -1.38
C GLY A 187 7.22 -2.08 -0.72
N MET A 188 7.21 -1.92 0.60
CA MET A 188 8.27 -1.30 1.40
C MET A 188 9.45 -2.26 1.57
N LYS A 189 10.24 -2.45 0.52
CA LYS A 189 11.29 -3.50 0.42
C LYS A 189 12.48 -3.29 1.35
N ASN A 190 12.66 -2.09 1.88
CA ASN A 190 13.77 -1.72 2.74
C ASN A 190 13.29 -1.30 4.13
N THR A 191 12.26 -1.98 4.64
CA THR A 191 11.68 -1.71 5.96
C THR A 191 11.52 -3.00 6.76
N HIS A 192 11.92 -2.94 8.03
CA HIS A 192 11.67 -3.97 9.01
C HIS A 192 11.43 -3.34 10.38
N PHE A 193 10.38 -3.78 11.06
CA PHE A 193 9.98 -3.31 12.38
C PHE A 193 10.22 -4.39 13.43
N GLU A 194 10.72 -3.99 14.61
CA GLU A 194 10.91 -4.87 15.77
C GLU A 194 10.07 -4.44 16.99
N ASP A 195 9.56 -3.20 16.98
CA ASP A 195 8.58 -2.71 17.94
C ASP A 195 7.52 -1.85 17.26
N CYS A 196 6.42 -1.54 17.97
CA CYS A 196 5.31 -0.76 17.41
C CYS A 196 5.44 0.76 17.58
N CYS A 197 6.49 1.24 18.25
CA CYS A 197 6.63 2.66 18.60
C CYS A 197 7.95 3.32 18.14
N GLY A 198 8.94 2.51 17.72
CA GLY A 198 10.25 2.97 17.27
C GLY A 198 11.17 3.38 18.42
N LEU A 199 11.10 2.67 19.54
CA LEU A 199 11.93 2.92 20.71
C LEU A 199 13.22 2.08 20.70
N THR A 200 13.20 0.91 20.06
CA THR A 200 14.35 0.01 19.98
C THR A 200 15.55 0.67 19.30
N GLU A 201 16.73 0.37 19.78
CA GLU A 201 18.01 0.78 19.20
C GLU A 201 18.63 -0.32 18.31
N SER A 202 17.88 -1.39 18.05
CA SER A 202 18.33 -2.49 17.20
C SER A 202 18.63 -2.03 15.76
N PRO A 203 19.72 -2.48 15.16
CA PRO A 203 20.04 -2.21 13.76
C PRO A 203 19.06 -2.88 12.78
N ASP A 204 18.28 -3.87 13.25
CA ASP A 204 17.29 -4.57 12.46
C ASP A 204 15.93 -3.83 12.41
N HIS A 205 15.79 -2.72 13.18
CA HIS A 205 14.66 -1.81 13.08
C HIS A 205 14.99 -0.65 12.16
N TYR A 206 14.67 -0.77 10.89
CA TYR A 206 15.05 0.19 9.86
C TYR A 206 13.94 0.45 8.83
N THR A 207 14.06 1.57 8.15
CA THR A 207 13.25 1.96 7.00
C THR A 207 14.03 2.92 6.11
N THR A 208 13.39 3.44 5.07
CA THR A 208 13.95 4.45 4.16
C THR A 208 13.01 5.65 4.05
N ALA A 209 13.52 6.79 3.56
CA ALA A 209 12.68 7.95 3.33
C ALA A 209 11.57 7.65 2.30
N ARG A 210 11.86 6.83 1.28
CA ARG A 210 10.87 6.37 0.30
C ARG A 210 9.79 5.51 0.94
N ASP A 211 10.15 4.52 1.75
CA ASP A 211 9.19 3.64 2.39
C ASP A 211 8.32 4.42 3.40
N ILE A 212 8.90 5.41 4.10
CA ILE A 212 8.12 6.34 4.93
C ILE A 212 7.11 7.15 4.09
N ALA A 213 7.52 7.63 2.92
CA ALA A 213 6.59 8.35 2.03
C ALA A 213 5.46 7.43 1.54
N ILE A 214 5.75 6.17 1.23
CA ILE A 214 4.76 5.15 0.83
C ILE A 214 3.75 4.93 1.97
N MET A 215 4.19 4.62 3.19
CA MET A 215 3.26 4.39 4.30
C MET A 215 2.52 5.66 4.72
N SER A 216 3.16 6.84 4.62
CA SER A 216 2.49 8.11 4.89
C SER A 216 1.38 8.37 3.87
N ARG A 217 1.66 8.11 2.59
CA ARG A 217 0.67 8.20 1.51
C ARG A 217 -0.50 7.26 1.75
N GLU A 218 -0.23 5.97 2.04
CA GLU A 218 -1.27 4.99 2.37
C GLU A 218 -2.18 5.48 3.50
N LEU A 219 -1.57 5.93 4.61
CA LEU A 219 -2.34 6.39 5.76
C LEU A 219 -3.26 7.58 5.41
N ILE A 220 -2.75 8.61 4.72
CA ILE A 220 -3.53 9.83 4.48
C ILE A 220 -4.52 9.72 3.31
N THR A 221 -4.26 8.85 2.33
CA THR A 221 -5.16 8.69 1.17
C THR A 221 -6.26 7.68 1.45
N LYS A 222 -5.95 6.59 2.12
CA LYS A 222 -6.93 5.56 2.47
C LYS A 222 -7.76 5.96 3.70
N TYR A 223 -7.12 6.62 4.67
CA TYR A 223 -7.74 7.00 5.95
C TYR A 223 -7.62 8.50 6.22
N PRO A 224 -8.24 9.36 5.40
CA PRO A 224 -8.07 10.81 5.48
C PRO A 224 -8.47 11.40 6.84
N LYS A 225 -9.27 10.70 7.65
CA LYS A 225 -9.64 11.08 9.01
C LYS A 225 -8.42 11.30 9.92
N ILE A 226 -7.29 10.63 9.65
CA ILE A 226 -6.06 10.85 10.43
C ILE A 226 -5.59 12.31 10.39
N LEU A 227 -5.86 13.02 9.29
CA LEU A 227 -5.46 14.42 9.15
C LEU A 227 -6.23 15.35 10.10
N GLU A 228 -7.43 14.96 10.53
CA GLU A 228 -8.17 15.71 11.57
C GLU A 228 -7.42 15.65 12.89
N TYR A 229 -6.89 14.49 13.28
CA TYR A 229 -6.12 14.32 14.52
C TYR A 229 -4.71 14.87 14.43
N SER A 230 -4.00 14.62 13.32
CA SER A 230 -2.60 15.05 13.15
C SER A 230 -2.43 16.57 13.01
N SER A 231 -3.50 17.29 12.65
CA SER A 231 -3.50 18.76 12.58
C SER A 231 -3.79 19.45 13.92
N ILE A 232 -4.21 18.72 14.95
CA ILE A 232 -4.43 19.28 16.27
C ILE A 232 -3.09 19.74 16.87
N TRP A 233 -3.02 21.00 17.30
CA TRP A 233 -1.83 21.53 17.97
C TRP A 233 -1.75 21.14 19.45
N MET A 234 -2.85 21.31 20.17
CA MET A 234 -2.98 20.97 21.59
C MET A 234 -4.38 20.46 21.88
N GLU A 235 -4.49 19.44 22.72
CA GLU A 235 -5.74 18.89 23.22
C GLU A 235 -5.53 18.28 24.59
N ASN A 236 -6.55 18.27 25.43
CA ASN A 236 -6.50 17.61 26.74
C ASN A 236 -7.14 16.23 26.65
N ILE A 237 -6.58 15.28 27.39
CA ILE A 237 -7.19 13.99 27.69
C ILE A 237 -7.41 13.89 29.19
N THR A 238 -8.33 13.05 29.60
CA THR A 238 -8.65 12.81 30.99
C THR A 238 -8.17 11.43 31.42
N HIS A 239 -7.25 11.38 32.37
CA HIS A 239 -6.89 10.14 33.06
C HIS A 239 -7.89 9.86 34.16
N VAL A 240 -8.48 8.67 34.15
CA VAL A 240 -9.32 8.18 35.25
C VAL A 240 -8.64 6.95 35.84
N THR A 241 -8.02 7.12 37.00
CA THR A 241 -7.21 6.09 37.66
C THR A 241 -7.73 5.83 39.09
N ARG A 242 -7.16 4.85 39.76
CA ARG A 242 -7.45 4.60 41.19
C ARG A 242 -7.08 5.78 42.09
N GLN A 243 -6.21 6.68 41.63
CA GLN A 243 -5.76 7.87 42.37
C GLN A 243 -6.68 9.08 42.14
N GLY A 244 -7.67 8.95 41.25
CA GLY A 244 -8.62 10.01 40.90
C GLY A 244 -8.57 10.40 39.44
N THR A 245 -9.21 11.52 39.11
CA THR A 245 -9.31 12.06 37.76
C THR A 245 -8.34 13.22 37.58
N LYS A 246 -7.59 13.24 36.50
CA LYS A 246 -6.60 14.28 36.16
C LYS A 246 -6.60 14.59 34.67
N GLU A 247 -6.59 15.86 34.32
CA GLU A 247 -6.37 16.34 32.96
C GLU A 247 -4.90 16.27 32.58
N PHE A 248 -4.62 15.86 31.33
CA PHE A 248 -3.30 15.82 30.75
C PHE A 248 -3.29 16.46 29.36
N GLY A 249 -2.42 17.48 29.17
CA GLY A 249 -2.31 18.20 27.90
C GLY A 249 -1.43 17.49 26.88
N LEU A 250 -1.99 17.13 25.75
CA LEU A 250 -1.24 16.69 24.56
C LEU A 250 -0.75 17.91 23.80
N THR A 251 0.51 17.91 23.38
CA THR A 251 1.09 18.94 22.51
C THR A 251 1.71 18.28 21.29
N ASN A 252 1.39 18.79 20.10
CA ASN A 252 1.88 18.22 18.86
C ASN A 252 3.39 18.40 18.73
N THR A 253 4.08 17.29 18.48
CA THR A 253 5.51 17.27 18.29
C THR A 253 5.94 17.85 16.92
N ASN A 254 5.02 17.94 15.96
CA ASN A 254 5.24 18.56 14.65
C ASN A 254 4.98 20.08 14.70
N LYS A 255 6.03 20.87 14.85
CA LYS A 255 5.92 22.34 14.93
C LYS A 255 5.43 22.99 13.64
N LEU A 256 5.53 22.32 12.47
CA LEU A 256 5.04 22.86 11.21
C LEU A 256 3.51 23.05 11.20
N ILE A 257 2.76 22.36 12.05
CA ILE A 257 1.32 22.58 12.22
C ILE A 257 0.99 24.05 12.51
N ARG A 258 1.86 24.77 13.24
CA ARG A 258 1.68 26.22 13.56
C ARG A 258 2.49 27.16 12.68
N SER A 259 3.60 26.67 12.10
CA SER A 259 4.58 27.55 11.46
C SER A 259 4.60 27.44 9.94
N TYR A 260 3.89 26.48 9.34
CA TYR A 260 3.86 26.26 7.90
C TYR A 260 2.41 26.22 7.40
N GLU A 261 2.07 27.15 6.51
CA GLU A 261 0.73 27.25 5.94
C GLU A 261 0.34 25.99 5.19
N GLY A 262 -0.84 25.43 5.51
CA GLY A 262 -1.37 24.23 4.93
C GLY A 262 -0.81 22.94 5.52
N CYS A 263 0.08 22.96 6.53
CA CYS A 263 0.54 21.74 7.19
C CYS A 263 -0.60 21.11 8.00
N VAL A 264 -0.86 19.82 7.72
CA VAL A 264 -1.94 19.03 8.33
C VAL A 264 -1.42 17.75 9.02
N GLY A 265 -0.10 17.55 9.08
CA GLY A 265 0.47 16.38 9.73
C GLY A 265 1.96 16.21 9.42
N LEU A 266 2.59 15.08 9.68
CA LEU A 266 2.00 13.82 10.12
C LEU A 266 2.68 13.37 11.42
N LYS A 267 4.00 13.02 11.36
CA LYS A 267 4.73 12.41 12.47
C LYS A 267 6.18 12.84 12.55
N THR A 268 6.67 13.06 13.78
CA THR A 268 8.10 13.25 14.09
C THR A 268 8.68 11.98 14.71
N GLY A 269 10.00 11.83 14.60
CA GLY A 269 10.76 10.80 15.30
C GLY A 269 12.11 11.34 15.75
N SER A 270 12.64 10.88 16.89
CA SER A 270 14.01 11.14 17.31
C SER A 270 14.48 10.14 18.35
N THR A 271 15.69 9.63 18.16
CA THR A 271 16.50 8.89 19.14
C THR A 271 17.96 9.32 18.95
N SER A 272 18.84 8.85 19.85
CA SER A 272 20.29 9.06 19.72
C SER A 272 20.82 8.56 18.36
N ILE A 273 20.31 7.44 17.85
CA ILE A 273 20.73 6.77 16.60
C ILE A 273 20.03 7.40 15.40
N ALA A 274 18.72 7.53 15.43
CA ALA A 274 17.92 8.06 14.32
C ALA A 274 18.14 9.55 14.07
N LYS A 275 18.73 10.27 15.02
CA LYS A 275 18.79 11.73 15.03
C LYS A 275 17.36 12.33 14.91
N TYR A 276 17.12 13.27 14.02
CA TYR A 276 15.81 13.92 13.90
C TYR A 276 15.15 13.58 12.57
N CYS A 277 14.00 12.90 12.66
CA CYS A 277 13.19 12.49 11.53
C CYS A 277 11.84 13.21 11.52
N LEU A 278 11.27 13.38 10.33
CA LEU A 278 9.96 13.99 10.13
C LEU A 278 9.31 13.44 8.86
N SER A 279 8.05 13.05 8.97
CA SER A 279 7.13 12.98 7.84
C SER A 279 6.14 14.12 7.97
N ALA A 280 6.25 15.14 7.12
CA ALA A 280 5.36 16.29 7.08
C ALA A 280 4.38 16.17 5.92
N VAL A 281 3.12 16.50 6.16
CA VAL A 281 2.07 16.57 5.15
C VAL A 281 1.52 17.96 5.09
N ALA A 282 1.51 18.55 3.90
CA ALA A 282 0.89 19.85 3.68
C ALA A 282 -0.04 19.83 2.47
N LYS A 283 -1.13 20.57 2.57
CA LYS A 283 -2.15 20.69 1.54
C LYS A 283 -2.36 22.14 1.16
N ARG A 284 -2.24 22.44 -0.12
CA ARG A 284 -2.59 23.76 -0.69
C ARG A 284 -3.38 23.53 -1.97
N ASN A 285 -4.55 24.13 -2.06
CA ASN A 285 -5.51 23.87 -3.15
C ASN A 285 -5.79 22.37 -3.27
N ASP A 286 -5.67 21.79 -4.47
CA ASP A 286 -5.89 20.38 -4.73
C ASP A 286 -4.60 19.52 -4.59
N ILE A 287 -3.43 20.13 -4.24
CA ILE A 287 -2.15 19.45 -4.12
C ILE A 287 -1.88 19.08 -2.66
N THR A 288 -1.57 17.82 -2.41
CA THR A 288 -1.13 17.32 -1.11
C THR A 288 0.28 16.75 -1.25
N LEU A 289 1.24 17.35 -0.53
CA LEU A 289 2.64 16.96 -0.55
C LEU A 289 3.05 16.28 0.76
N ILE A 290 3.86 15.25 0.63
CA ILE A 290 4.48 14.51 1.72
C ILE A 290 5.98 14.76 1.65
N ALA A 291 6.54 15.44 2.63
CA ALA A 291 7.97 15.68 2.76
C ALA A 291 8.53 14.83 3.90
N VAL A 292 9.42 13.91 3.56
CA VAL A 292 10.10 13.06 4.54
C VAL A 292 11.56 13.49 4.67
N VAL A 293 11.99 13.68 5.90
CA VAL A 293 13.37 13.99 6.29
C VAL A 293 13.83 12.93 7.28
N MET A 294 15.00 12.34 7.05
CA MET A 294 15.63 11.39 7.96
C MET A 294 17.02 11.80 8.38
N ALA A 295 17.34 11.50 9.63
CA ALA A 295 18.65 11.72 10.23
C ALA A 295 19.15 13.17 10.16
N ALA A 296 18.27 14.17 10.21
CA ALA A 296 18.67 15.56 10.31
C ALA A 296 19.54 15.78 11.56
N PRO A 297 20.62 16.57 11.47
CA PRO A 297 21.58 16.72 12.57
C PRO A 297 20.99 17.46 13.78
N ASP A 298 19.99 18.30 13.57
CA ASP A 298 19.34 19.12 14.59
C ASP A 298 17.82 19.13 14.44
N TYR A 299 17.10 19.34 15.55
CA TYR A 299 15.63 19.34 15.52
C TYR A 299 15.03 20.48 14.68
N LYS A 300 15.72 21.62 14.52
CA LYS A 300 15.28 22.76 13.67
C LYS A 300 15.50 22.42 12.20
N VAL A 301 16.62 21.75 11.88
CA VAL A 301 16.97 21.38 10.51
C VAL A 301 15.90 20.50 9.88
N ARG A 302 15.36 19.50 10.60
CA ARG A 302 14.29 18.66 10.03
C ARG A 302 13.05 19.45 9.59
N PHE A 303 12.69 20.52 10.32
CA PHE A 303 11.56 21.38 9.96
C PHE A 303 11.90 22.35 8.83
N LYS A 304 13.12 22.92 8.83
CA LYS A 304 13.64 23.77 7.75
C LYS A 304 13.65 23.00 6.44
N ASP A 305 14.24 21.81 6.44
CA ASP A 305 14.38 20.96 5.25
C ASP A 305 13.02 20.53 4.70
N ALA A 306 12.11 20.08 5.57
CA ALA A 306 10.75 19.75 5.15
C ALA A 306 10.01 20.95 4.54
N ALA A 307 10.13 22.14 5.15
CA ALA A 307 9.53 23.36 4.62
C ALA A 307 10.14 23.74 3.26
N SER A 308 11.47 23.60 3.09
CA SER A 308 12.16 23.85 1.82
C SER A 308 11.64 22.93 0.71
N MET A 309 11.53 21.62 0.99
CA MET A 309 10.96 20.67 0.04
C MET A 309 9.51 20.99 -0.31
N LEU A 310 8.66 21.29 0.69
CA LEU A 310 7.27 21.64 0.46
C LEU A 310 7.13 22.90 -0.38
N ASN A 311 7.91 23.95 -0.10
CA ASN A 311 7.93 25.18 -0.90
C ASN A 311 8.35 24.89 -2.34
N TYR A 312 9.39 24.08 -2.53
CA TYR A 312 9.83 23.66 -3.86
C TYR A 312 8.69 22.95 -4.61
N GLY A 313 8.04 21.96 -3.97
CA GLY A 313 6.95 21.22 -4.58
C GLY A 313 5.76 22.10 -4.95
N PHE A 314 5.30 22.96 -4.03
CA PHE A 314 4.17 23.86 -4.32
C PHE A 314 4.49 24.92 -5.38
N SER A 315 5.76 25.27 -5.58
CA SER A 315 6.17 26.20 -6.66
C SER A 315 6.27 25.53 -8.03
N LYS A 316 6.49 24.21 -8.08
CA LYS A 316 6.74 23.45 -9.32
C LYS A 316 5.56 22.61 -9.77
N CYS A 317 4.75 22.15 -8.83
CA CYS A 317 3.70 21.20 -9.14
C CYS A 317 2.39 21.89 -9.52
N SER A 318 1.74 21.37 -10.54
CA SER A 318 0.33 21.63 -10.82
C SER A 318 -0.40 20.31 -11.04
N LEU A 319 -1.57 20.14 -10.40
CA LEU A 319 -2.35 18.90 -10.45
C LEU A 319 -3.57 19.11 -11.35
N TYR A 320 -3.68 18.27 -12.39
CA TYR A 320 -4.89 18.15 -13.18
C TYR A 320 -5.72 16.98 -12.62
N ILE A 321 -6.98 17.25 -12.33
CA ILE A 321 -7.97 16.26 -11.93
C ILE A 321 -9.15 16.34 -12.91
N ASP A 322 -9.52 15.23 -13.53
CA ASP A 322 -10.73 15.18 -14.35
C ASP A 322 -11.99 15.13 -13.47
N LYS A 323 -12.40 16.29 -12.96
CA LYS A 323 -13.60 16.43 -12.11
C LYS A 323 -14.93 16.21 -12.87
N LYS A 324 -14.90 16.27 -14.21
CA LYS A 324 -16.09 16.12 -15.08
C LYS A 324 -15.86 15.00 -16.09
N MET A 325 -15.85 13.78 -15.60
CA MET A 325 -15.76 12.60 -16.45
C MET A 325 -16.97 12.55 -17.40
N GLU A 326 -16.72 12.31 -18.70
CA GLU A 326 -17.77 12.18 -19.70
C GLU A 326 -18.61 10.92 -19.46
N ALA A 327 -19.91 11.00 -19.76
CA ALA A 327 -20.77 9.82 -19.71
C ALA A 327 -20.29 8.79 -20.74
N LEU A 328 -20.11 7.55 -20.29
CA LEU A 328 -19.69 6.46 -21.16
C LEU A 328 -20.89 5.89 -21.92
N PRO A 329 -20.75 5.54 -23.21
CA PRO A 329 -21.81 4.90 -23.97
C PRO A 329 -22.04 3.47 -23.49
N GLU A 330 -23.26 2.97 -23.70
CA GLU A 330 -23.52 1.53 -23.57
C GLU A 330 -22.98 0.76 -24.77
N ILE A 331 -22.47 -0.45 -24.55
CA ILE A 331 -21.97 -1.32 -25.62
C ILE A 331 -22.98 -2.42 -25.95
N PRO A 332 -23.32 -2.64 -27.25
CA PRO A 332 -24.15 -3.76 -27.69
C PRO A 332 -23.53 -5.12 -27.32
N VAL A 333 -24.36 -6.05 -26.85
CA VAL A 333 -23.95 -7.40 -26.46
C VAL A 333 -24.50 -8.42 -27.46
N ARG A 334 -23.61 -9.07 -28.24
CA ARG A 334 -23.99 -10.16 -29.11
C ARG A 334 -24.28 -11.43 -28.31
N ASN A 335 -25.33 -12.13 -28.68
CA ASN A 335 -25.75 -13.40 -28.05
C ASN A 335 -25.97 -13.31 -26.54
N GLY A 336 -26.24 -12.09 -26.02
CA GLY A 336 -26.48 -11.86 -24.61
C GLY A 336 -27.98 -11.85 -24.24
N LYS A 337 -28.27 -12.15 -22.96
CA LYS A 337 -29.59 -11.94 -22.38
C LYS A 337 -29.96 -10.45 -22.40
N LYS A 338 -28.99 -9.57 -22.11
CA LYS A 338 -29.13 -8.11 -22.24
C LYS A 338 -28.77 -7.66 -23.66
N LYS A 339 -29.38 -6.59 -24.13
CA LYS A 339 -29.06 -5.97 -25.43
C LYS A 339 -27.79 -5.16 -25.38
N THR A 340 -27.55 -4.48 -24.27
CA THR A 340 -26.39 -3.62 -24.00
C THR A 340 -25.80 -3.91 -22.63
N VAL A 341 -24.62 -3.40 -22.37
CA VAL A 341 -23.93 -3.40 -21.10
C VAL A 341 -23.36 -2.00 -20.82
N SER A 342 -23.53 -1.54 -19.59
CA SER A 342 -22.98 -0.26 -19.14
C SER A 342 -21.47 -0.35 -18.95
N LEU A 343 -20.81 0.79 -19.05
CA LEU A 343 -19.39 0.98 -18.81
C LEU A 343 -19.17 1.87 -17.59
N VAL A 344 -18.06 1.67 -16.90
CA VAL A 344 -17.61 2.48 -15.76
C VAL A 344 -16.11 2.77 -15.87
N TYR A 345 -15.72 3.93 -15.41
CA TYR A 345 -14.31 4.23 -15.20
C TYR A 345 -13.79 3.41 -14.01
N GLU A 346 -12.58 2.88 -14.09
CA GLU A 346 -11.93 2.19 -12.98
C GLU A 346 -11.57 3.19 -11.88
N GLU A 347 -11.09 4.37 -12.26
CA GLU A 347 -10.67 5.45 -11.35
C GLU A 347 -10.84 6.83 -12.00
N GLN A 348 -10.69 7.89 -11.21
CA GLN A 348 -10.61 9.24 -11.70
C GLN A 348 -9.20 9.55 -12.22
N PHE A 349 -9.07 10.26 -13.34
CA PHE A 349 -7.76 10.63 -13.87
C PHE A 349 -7.13 11.77 -13.09
N HIS A 350 -5.91 11.54 -12.65
CA HIS A 350 -5.03 12.52 -12.02
C HIS A 350 -3.70 12.60 -12.77
N TYR A 351 -3.22 13.80 -13.02
CA TYR A 351 -1.90 14.01 -13.61
C TYR A 351 -1.20 15.15 -12.91
N LEU A 352 0.00 14.89 -12.40
CA LEU A 352 0.86 15.88 -11.77
C LEU A 352 1.87 16.38 -12.80
N ASP A 353 1.83 17.68 -13.12
CA ASP A 353 2.93 18.35 -13.81
C ASP A 353 3.94 18.85 -12.78
N THR A 354 5.21 18.51 -12.99
CA THR A 354 6.35 18.92 -12.15
C THR A 354 7.30 19.88 -12.87
N THR A 355 6.92 20.31 -14.07
CA THR A 355 7.77 21.21 -14.88
C THR A 355 7.60 22.67 -14.53
N GLY A 356 6.56 23.00 -13.77
CA GLY A 356 6.18 24.37 -13.42
C GLY A 356 5.44 25.09 -14.56
N GLN A 357 5.00 24.36 -15.58
CA GLN A 357 4.19 24.88 -16.67
C GLN A 357 2.71 24.63 -16.39
N ASN A 358 1.84 25.53 -16.81
CA ASN A 358 0.41 25.27 -16.75
C ASN A 358 0.06 24.12 -17.68
N ILE A 359 -0.68 23.14 -17.14
CA ILE A 359 -1.24 22.06 -17.94
C ILE A 359 -2.24 22.69 -18.91
N GLY A 360 -1.93 22.65 -20.20
CA GLY A 360 -2.76 23.22 -21.25
C GLY A 360 -4.13 22.53 -21.39
N ASN A 361 -4.78 22.71 -22.51
CA ASN A 361 -6.10 22.11 -22.76
C ASN A 361 -5.99 20.58 -22.91
N VAL A 362 -6.39 19.84 -21.88
CA VAL A 362 -6.36 18.36 -21.86
C VAL A 362 -7.46 17.81 -22.79
N LYS A 363 -7.04 17.09 -23.82
CA LYS A 363 -7.92 16.37 -24.74
C LYS A 363 -8.14 14.94 -24.26
N ARG A 364 -9.36 14.43 -24.44
CA ARG A 364 -9.78 13.07 -24.09
C ARG A 364 -10.08 12.27 -25.34
N LYS A 365 -9.73 11.00 -25.37
CA LYS A 365 -10.03 10.09 -26.46
C LYS A 365 -10.43 8.73 -25.92
N LEU A 366 -11.71 8.40 -26.08
CA LEU A 366 -12.25 7.11 -25.67
C LEU A 366 -11.89 6.03 -26.72
N ARG A 367 -11.28 4.92 -26.24
CA ARG A 367 -11.02 3.70 -27.02
C ARG A 367 -11.74 2.54 -26.36
N ILE A 368 -12.83 2.08 -26.98
CA ILE A 368 -13.64 0.95 -26.49
C ILE A 368 -14.00 0.04 -27.66
N HIS A 369 -14.34 -1.21 -27.35
CA HIS A 369 -14.94 -2.11 -28.35
C HIS A 369 -16.32 -1.61 -28.78
N ARG A 370 -16.61 -1.66 -30.07
CA ARG A 370 -17.93 -1.23 -30.61
C ARG A 370 -19.06 -2.20 -30.22
N GLU A 371 -18.75 -3.46 -29.97
CA GLU A 371 -19.66 -4.50 -29.52
C GLU A 371 -18.88 -5.56 -28.73
N VAL A 372 -19.56 -6.35 -27.91
CA VAL A 372 -18.97 -7.46 -27.17
C VAL A 372 -19.83 -8.72 -27.28
N LYS A 373 -19.23 -9.90 -27.23
CA LYS A 373 -19.91 -11.20 -27.25
C LYS A 373 -20.10 -11.72 -25.82
N ALA A 374 -21.35 -12.11 -25.49
CA ALA A 374 -21.63 -12.75 -24.21
C ALA A 374 -20.92 -14.11 -24.04
N PRO A 375 -20.52 -14.50 -22.82
CA PRO A 375 -20.78 -13.81 -21.55
C PRO A 375 -19.80 -12.67 -21.27
N VAL A 376 -20.29 -11.59 -20.64
CA VAL A 376 -19.49 -10.47 -20.14
C VAL A 376 -19.48 -10.50 -18.63
N LYS A 377 -18.31 -10.31 -18.03
CA LYS A 377 -18.17 -10.23 -16.56
C LYS A 377 -17.97 -8.79 -16.14
N LYS A 378 -18.69 -8.37 -15.08
CA LYS A 378 -18.47 -7.08 -14.42
C LYS A 378 -17.00 -6.92 -14.00
N ASN A 379 -16.49 -5.70 -14.03
CA ASN A 379 -15.12 -5.32 -13.70
C ASN A 379 -14.03 -5.93 -14.60
N THR A 380 -14.38 -6.46 -15.79
CA THR A 380 -13.37 -6.81 -16.79
C THR A 380 -13.17 -5.65 -17.78
N LEU A 381 -11.97 -5.60 -18.38
CA LEU A 381 -11.56 -4.50 -19.26
C LEU A 381 -12.44 -4.39 -20.49
N ALA A 382 -12.98 -3.19 -20.75
CA ALA A 382 -13.78 -2.85 -21.93
C ALA A 382 -13.05 -1.89 -22.86
N GLY A 383 -12.06 -1.15 -22.37
CA GLY A 383 -11.30 -0.18 -23.13
C GLY A 383 -10.54 0.81 -22.26
N GLU A 384 -10.21 1.97 -22.81
CA GLU A 384 -9.40 3.00 -22.17
C GLU A 384 -9.91 4.40 -22.52
N MET A 385 -9.81 5.33 -21.58
CA MET A 385 -9.86 6.77 -21.82
C MET A 385 -8.43 7.31 -21.83
N ILE A 386 -8.00 7.91 -22.94
CA ILE A 386 -6.64 8.44 -23.12
C ILE A 386 -6.70 9.95 -22.95
N TYR A 387 -5.81 10.49 -22.11
CA TYR A 387 -5.64 11.91 -21.85
C TYR A 387 -4.38 12.42 -22.53
N SER A 388 -4.45 13.55 -23.22
CA SER A 388 -3.31 14.14 -23.94
C SER A 388 -3.38 15.67 -23.95
N VAL A 389 -2.19 16.30 -24.05
CA VAL A 389 -1.99 17.75 -24.26
C VAL A 389 -1.04 17.91 -25.44
N ASP A 390 -1.40 18.74 -26.41
CA ASP A 390 -0.61 19.04 -27.61
C ASP A 390 -0.08 17.80 -28.33
N GLY A 391 -0.86 16.73 -28.34
CA GLY A 391 -0.53 15.45 -28.98
C GLY A 391 0.35 14.52 -28.12
N LYS A 392 0.85 14.99 -26.98
CA LYS A 392 1.58 14.15 -26.01
C LYS A 392 0.60 13.50 -25.06
N GLU A 393 0.69 12.18 -24.91
CA GLU A 393 -0.11 11.42 -23.95
C GLU A 393 0.33 11.72 -22.52
N LEU A 394 -0.61 12.05 -21.63
CA LEU A 394 -0.41 12.27 -20.21
C LEU A 394 -0.64 10.99 -19.40
N GLY A 395 -1.58 10.14 -19.87
CA GLY A 395 -1.92 8.89 -19.23
C GLY A 395 -3.27 8.33 -19.70
N ARG A 396 -3.69 7.23 -19.06
CA ARG A 396 -4.90 6.50 -19.41
C ARG A 396 -5.65 6.08 -18.16
N VAL A 397 -6.99 5.99 -18.28
CA VAL A 397 -7.87 5.36 -17.30
C VAL A 397 -8.53 4.16 -17.95
N ARG A 398 -8.54 3.03 -17.28
CA ARG A 398 -9.21 1.82 -17.75
C ARG A 398 -10.72 1.98 -17.66
N ILE A 399 -11.40 1.51 -18.70
CA ILE A 399 -12.87 1.45 -18.75
C ILE A 399 -13.26 -0.01 -18.55
N LEU A 400 -14.11 -0.27 -17.59
CA LEU A 400 -14.56 -1.60 -17.22
C LEU A 400 -16.04 -1.80 -17.58
N TYR A 401 -16.46 -3.06 -17.78
CA TYR A 401 -17.87 -3.39 -17.84
C TYR A 401 -18.51 -3.20 -16.46
N GLY A 402 -19.56 -2.38 -16.38
CA GLY A 402 -20.23 -2.03 -15.12
C GLY A 402 -21.15 -3.13 -14.60
N GLU A 403 -21.49 -4.13 -15.44
CA GLU A 403 -22.43 -5.18 -15.09
C GLU A 403 -22.12 -6.51 -15.81
N ASN A 404 -22.76 -7.59 -15.33
CA ASN A 404 -22.69 -8.91 -15.97
C ASN A 404 -23.73 -9.02 -17.10
N ALA A 405 -23.35 -9.62 -18.24
CA ALA A 405 -24.27 -10.00 -19.30
C ALA A 405 -24.10 -11.50 -19.63
N GLY A 406 -25.02 -12.32 -19.16
CA GLY A 406 -25.03 -13.76 -19.44
C GLY A 406 -25.37 -14.06 -20.89
N LYS A 407 -24.98 -15.27 -21.37
CA LYS A 407 -25.30 -15.77 -22.69
C LYS A 407 -26.81 -16.04 -22.81
N ALA A 408 -27.43 -15.63 -23.92
CA ALA A 408 -28.84 -15.91 -24.21
C ALA A 408 -29.04 -17.42 -24.42
N THR A 409 -30.11 -17.95 -23.85
CA THR A 409 -30.57 -19.32 -24.06
C THR A 409 -31.59 -19.37 -25.22
N TYR A 410 -31.90 -20.57 -25.70
CA TYR A 410 -32.91 -20.75 -26.77
C TYR A 410 -34.29 -20.14 -26.39
N PRO A 411 -34.83 -20.35 -25.16
CA PRO A 411 -36.04 -19.68 -24.73
C PRO A 411 -35.93 -18.13 -24.74
N ASP A 412 -34.78 -17.58 -24.38
CA ASP A 412 -34.56 -16.13 -24.41
C ASP A 412 -34.62 -15.58 -25.85
N CYS A 413 -34.11 -16.35 -26.82
CA CYS A 413 -34.18 -16.00 -28.25
C CYS A 413 -35.59 -16.06 -28.79
N LEU A 414 -36.36 -17.13 -28.47
CA LEU A 414 -37.74 -17.31 -28.90
C LEU A 414 -38.62 -16.18 -28.38
N LYS A 415 -38.47 -15.81 -27.09
CA LYS A 415 -39.20 -14.71 -26.47
C LYS A 415 -38.94 -13.36 -27.18
N LYS A 416 -37.70 -13.12 -27.64
CA LYS A 416 -37.34 -11.91 -28.42
C LYS A 416 -37.98 -11.88 -29.79
N VAL A 417 -38.21 -13.01 -30.43
CA VAL A 417 -38.90 -13.11 -31.74
C VAL A 417 -40.40 -12.82 -31.58
N VAL A 418 -41.05 -13.47 -30.59
CA VAL A 418 -42.48 -13.31 -30.29
C VAL A 418 -42.81 -11.88 -29.87
N MET A 419 -41.92 -11.15 -29.19
CA MET A 419 -42.13 -9.73 -28.83
C MET A 419 -41.90 -8.74 -29.99
N ARG A 420 -41.48 -9.20 -31.16
CA ARG A 420 -41.28 -8.36 -32.37
C ARG A 420 -42.35 -8.56 -33.41
N LEU A 421 -43.23 -9.58 -33.22
CA LEU A 421 -44.45 -9.83 -33.96
C LEU A 421 -45.63 -9.11 -33.33
#